data_d4327eab87dbc7dd2a232e63f4437247
#
_entry.id   d4327eab87dbc7dd2a232e63f4437247
#
_cell.length_a   1.000
_cell.length_b   1.000
_cell.length_c   1.000
_cell.angle_alpha   90.00
_cell.angle_beta   90.00
_cell.angle_gamma   90.00
#
_symmetry.space_group_name_H-M   'P 1'
#
loop_
_entity.id
_entity.type
_entity.pdbx_description
1 polymer ?
#
loop_
_entity_poly.entity_id
_entity_poly.type
_entity_poly.pdbx_seq_one_letter_code
_entity_poly.pdbx_strand_id
1 'polypeptide(L)'
;MEVNVVNVDVYVTDEKGQPVSGLDKRDFELYEDGKRVEITNFEAVDRAASAGAPAAPAPSPQSEAPAASPDGLHLVIYVDNFNLHSGNRARAVQQLRQFLLQQLVPGDEVMIATYDLGVNVRLPFTGDPAQIARALDGINSLTVQGDEDDRARRQAFREMMTIHEVSLKQRPPLPCPQSIVTPAHGYASARRQEVIRTLSALKLLVNSL
;
A
#
# COMPACT_ATOMS: atom_id res chain seq x y z
N MET A 1 34.40 -5.74 6.85
CA MET A 1 33.97 -5.27 5.52
C MET A 1 32.51 -5.61 5.43
N GLU A 2 31.64 -4.63 5.57
CA GLU A 2 30.19 -4.85 5.52
C GLU A 2 29.79 -4.78 4.04
N VAL A 3 29.29 -5.87 3.49
CA VAL A 3 28.77 -5.90 2.10
C VAL A 3 27.30 -5.59 2.19
N ASN A 4 26.89 -4.38 1.83
CA ASN A 4 25.48 -4.02 1.66
C ASN A 4 25.02 -4.55 0.29
N VAL A 5 24.20 -5.59 0.28
CA VAL A 5 23.49 -6.04 -0.92
C VAL A 5 22.18 -5.30 -1.00
N VAL A 6 21.96 -4.54 -2.08
CA VAL A 6 20.70 -3.88 -2.37
C VAL A 6 19.95 -4.70 -3.40
N ASN A 7 18.77 -5.19 -3.04
CA ASN A 7 17.86 -5.85 -3.97
C ASN A 7 16.98 -4.79 -4.65
N VAL A 8 16.87 -4.89 -5.97
CA VAL A 8 16.01 -4.01 -6.78
C VAL A 8 15.04 -4.87 -7.56
N ASP A 9 13.75 -4.79 -7.22
CA ASP A 9 12.70 -5.47 -7.94
C ASP A 9 12.28 -4.63 -9.15
N VAL A 10 12.27 -5.24 -10.35
CA VAL A 10 11.93 -4.58 -11.60
C VAL A 10 10.79 -5.32 -12.28
N TYR A 11 9.71 -4.62 -12.57
CA TYR A 11 8.58 -5.14 -13.31
C TYR A 11 8.54 -4.50 -14.70
N VAL A 12 8.71 -5.32 -15.75
CA VAL A 12 8.77 -4.86 -17.14
C VAL A 12 7.48 -5.21 -17.87
N THR A 13 6.85 -4.19 -18.45
CA THR A 13 5.64 -4.34 -19.27
C THR A 13 5.82 -3.71 -20.64
N ASP A 14 5.08 -4.21 -21.62
CA ASP A 14 4.95 -3.57 -22.94
C ASP A 14 4.04 -2.31 -22.87
N GLU A 15 3.89 -1.64 -24.02
CA GLU A 15 3.02 -0.45 -24.13
C GLU A 15 1.54 -0.74 -23.83
N LYS A 16 1.12 -2.00 -23.81
CA LYS A 16 -0.25 -2.44 -23.46
C LYS A 16 -0.37 -2.87 -22.00
N GLY A 17 0.72 -2.77 -21.23
CA GLY A 17 0.76 -3.18 -19.82
C GLY A 17 0.89 -4.69 -19.61
N GLN A 18 1.23 -5.46 -20.66
CA GLN A 18 1.47 -6.89 -20.52
C GLN A 18 2.92 -7.16 -20.08
N PRO A 19 3.15 -8.14 -19.17
CA PRO A 19 4.49 -8.52 -18.77
C PRO A 19 5.34 -8.95 -19.97
N VAL A 20 6.58 -8.51 -20.02
CA VAL A 20 7.55 -8.92 -21.04
C VAL A 20 8.35 -10.10 -20.51
N SER A 21 8.23 -11.25 -21.16
CA SER A 21 8.93 -12.49 -20.80
C SER A 21 10.27 -12.64 -21.51
N GLY A 22 11.15 -13.50 -20.96
CA GLY A 22 12.40 -13.90 -21.59
C GLY A 22 13.52 -12.85 -21.53
N LEU A 23 13.39 -11.84 -20.67
CA LEU A 23 14.45 -10.87 -20.39
C LEU A 23 15.56 -11.51 -19.55
N ASP A 24 16.81 -11.15 -19.87
CA ASP A 24 17.97 -11.60 -19.11
C ASP A 24 18.82 -10.41 -18.56
N LYS A 25 19.83 -10.70 -17.77
CA LYS A 25 20.72 -9.68 -17.18
C LYS A 25 21.27 -8.68 -18.18
N ARG A 26 21.45 -9.06 -19.46
CA ARG A 26 22.04 -8.22 -20.51
C ARG A 26 21.05 -7.19 -21.07
N ASP A 27 19.76 -7.37 -20.80
CA ASP A 27 18.72 -6.45 -21.22
C ASP A 27 18.58 -5.26 -20.26
N PHE A 28 19.34 -5.26 -19.15
CA PHE A 28 19.26 -4.25 -18.10
C PHE A 28 20.59 -3.51 -17.92
N GLU A 29 20.50 -2.23 -17.67
CA GLU A 29 21.61 -1.40 -17.20
C GLU A 29 21.22 -0.73 -15.87
N LEU A 30 22.07 -0.88 -14.87
CA LEU A 30 21.88 -0.28 -13.54
C LEU A 30 22.78 0.94 -13.40
N TYR A 31 22.19 2.04 -12.93
CA TYR A 31 22.92 3.29 -12.67
C TYR A 31 22.68 3.74 -11.22
N GLU A 32 23.76 4.07 -10.53
CA GLU A 32 23.74 4.70 -9.20
C GLU A 32 24.41 6.08 -9.31
N ASP A 33 23.70 7.14 -8.93
CA ASP A 33 24.16 8.54 -9.07
C ASP A 33 24.69 8.89 -10.49
N GLY A 34 24.06 8.32 -11.53
CA GLY A 34 24.46 8.53 -12.93
C GLY A 34 25.68 7.74 -13.38
N LYS A 35 26.24 6.87 -12.53
CA LYS A 35 27.34 5.96 -12.87
C LYS A 35 26.80 4.57 -13.07
N ARG A 36 27.23 3.92 -14.16
CA ARG A 36 26.88 2.52 -14.41
C ARG A 36 27.53 1.63 -13.34
N VAL A 37 26.70 0.79 -12.71
CA VAL A 37 27.15 -0.23 -11.74
C VAL A 37 26.85 -1.63 -12.27
N GLU A 38 27.64 -2.59 -11.82
CA GLU A 38 27.47 -3.98 -12.23
C GLU A 38 26.32 -4.62 -11.48
N ILE A 39 25.40 -5.29 -12.21
CA ILE A 39 24.39 -6.15 -11.62
C ILE A 39 25.09 -7.44 -11.17
N THR A 40 25.22 -7.69 -9.88
CA THR A 40 25.92 -8.86 -9.34
C THR A 40 25.08 -10.13 -9.41
N ASN A 41 23.78 -10.02 -9.04
CA ASN A 41 22.82 -11.11 -9.11
C ASN A 41 21.63 -10.69 -9.95
N PHE A 42 21.07 -11.62 -10.73
CA PHE A 42 19.88 -11.40 -11.53
C PHE A 42 19.03 -12.67 -11.49
N GLU A 43 17.78 -12.52 -11.12
CA GLU A 43 16.78 -13.57 -11.14
C GLU A 43 15.59 -13.09 -11.96
N ALA A 44 15.24 -13.85 -13.00
CA ALA A 44 14.06 -13.57 -13.81
C ALA A 44 12.90 -14.46 -13.34
N VAL A 45 11.82 -13.85 -12.84
CA VAL A 45 10.58 -14.55 -12.50
C VAL A 45 9.62 -14.39 -13.67
N ASP A 46 9.50 -15.44 -14.50
CA ASP A 46 8.60 -15.43 -15.65
C ASP A 46 7.21 -15.95 -15.26
N ARG A 47 6.30 -15.04 -14.94
CA ARG A 47 4.91 -15.38 -14.51
C ARG A 47 4.07 -15.95 -15.66
N ALA A 48 4.41 -15.69 -16.92
CA ALA A 48 3.66 -16.21 -18.07
C ALA A 48 3.91 -17.71 -18.30
N ALA A 49 5.09 -18.22 -17.93
CA ALA A 49 5.44 -19.63 -18.07
C ALA A 49 4.66 -20.54 -17.09
N SER A 50 4.27 -20.02 -15.93
CA SER A 50 3.52 -20.76 -14.91
C SER A 50 2.04 -20.97 -15.27
N ALA A 51 1.48 -20.16 -16.16
CA ALA A 51 0.07 -20.23 -16.57
C ALA A 51 -0.21 -21.25 -17.69
N GLY A 52 0.82 -21.80 -18.31
CA GLY A 52 0.71 -22.60 -19.56
C GLY A 52 1.12 -24.07 -19.49
N ALA A 53 1.47 -24.64 -18.34
CA ALA A 53 1.83 -26.05 -18.26
C ALA A 53 0.57 -26.94 -18.33
N PRO A 54 0.46 -27.89 -19.31
CA PRO A 54 -0.66 -28.81 -19.36
C PRO A 54 -0.61 -29.77 -18.18
N ALA A 55 -1.71 -29.89 -17.46
CA ALA A 55 -1.89 -30.81 -16.35
C ALA A 55 -1.59 -32.25 -16.76
N ALA A 56 -0.59 -32.88 -16.14
CA ALA A 56 -0.38 -34.31 -16.21
C ALA A 56 -1.50 -35.03 -15.44
N PRO A 57 -1.91 -36.24 -15.85
CA PRO A 57 -3.08 -36.95 -15.30
C PRO A 57 -2.88 -37.33 -13.83
N ALA A 58 -3.94 -37.10 -13.05
CA ALA A 58 -4.02 -37.25 -11.61
C ALA A 58 -3.75 -38.69 -11.11
N PRO A 59 -3.05 -38.87 -10.01
CA PRO A 59 -3.25 -39.97 -9.09
C PRO A 59 -4.24 -39.58 -7.98
N SER A 60 -5.00 -40.55 -7.54
CA SER A 60 -6.16 -40.57 -6.63
C SER A 60 -5.96 -39.93 -5.24
N PRO A 61 -7.05 -39.71 -4.46
CA PRO A 61 -7.17 -38.66 -3.48
C PRO A 61 -6.54 -39.01 -2.15
N GLN A 62 -5.52 -38.29 -1.77
CA GLN A 62 -5.17 -38.07 -0.36
C GLN A 62 -5.14 -36.55 -0.14
N SER A 63 -5.98 -36.15 0.80
CA SER A 63 -6.17 -34.80 1.24
C SER A 63 -4.87 -34.22 1.81
N GLU A 64 -4.11 -33.57 0.95
CA GLU A 64 -3.09 -32.61 1.35
C GLU A 64 -3.42 -31.30 0.64
N ALA A 65 -3.49 -30.22 1.41
CA ALA A 65 -3.61 -28.87 0.87
C ALA A 65 -2.59 -28.70 -0.26
N PRO A 66 -2.95 -28.09 -1.42
CA PRO A 66 -2.00 -27.91 -2.50
C PRO A 66 -0.76 -27.17 -1.94
N ALA A 67 0.38 -27.85 -1.96
CA ALA A 67 1.65 -27.24 -1.67
C ALA A 67 1.80 -26.04 -2.62
N ALA A 68 1.91 -24.84 -2.07
CA ALA A 68 2.20 -23.63 -2.82
C ALA A 68 3.37 -23.91 -3.76
N SER A 69 3.23 -23.57 -5.03
CA SER A 69 4.35 -23.63 -5.96
C SER A 69 5.48 -22.78 -5.39
N PRO A 70 6.74 -23.24 -5.37
CA PRO A 70 7.86 -22.51 -4.75
C PRO A 70 8.10 -21.11 -5.34
N ASP A 71 7.43 -20.75 -6.42
CA ASP A 71 7.57 -19.49 -7.16
C ASP A 71 6.30 -18.60 -7.13
N GLY A 72 5.32 -18.88 -6.24
CA GLY A 72 4.12 -18.05 -6.08
C GLY A 72 4.43 -16.68 -5.47
N LEU A 73 3.77 -15.62 -5.98
CA LEU A 73 3.90 -14.29 -5.41
C LEU A 73 3.10 -14.17 -4.11
N HIS A 74 3.74 -13.72 -3.04
CA HIS A 74 3.06 -13.33 -1.81
C HIS A 74 2.81 -11.83 -1.82
N LEU A 75 1.57 -11.43 -2.11
CA LEU A 75 1.15 -10.03 -2.20
C LEU A 75 0.52 -9.57 -0.89
N VAL A 76 1.08 -8.52 -0.30
CA VAL A 76 0.49 -7.88 0.89
C VAL A 76 -0.20 -6.59 0.48
N ILE A 77 -1.49 -6.50 0.78
CA ILE A 77 -2.31 -5.32 0.56
C ILE A 77 -2.55 -4.65 1.90
N TYR A 78 -1.98 -3.46 2.05
CA TYR A 78 -2.17 -2.64 3.25
C TYR A 78 -3.10 -1.47 2.92
N VAL A 79 -4.22 -1.39 3.61
CA VAL A 79 -5.22 -0.34 3.45
C VAL A 79 -5.21 0.56 4.68
N ASP A 80 -4.73 1.79 4.51
CA ASP A 80 -4.81 2.82 5.54
C ASP A 80 -6.24 3.37 5.64
N ASN A 81 -7.11 2.63 6.32
CA ASN A 81 -8.53 2.99 6.47
C ASN A 81 -8.71 4.23 7.37
N PHE A 82 -7.72 4.57 8.18
CA PHE A 82 -7.77 5.74 9.04
C PHE A 82 -7.70 7.04 8.23
N ASN A 83 -6.85 7.11 7.21
CA ASN A 83 -6.66 8.31 6.39
C ASN A 83 -7.50 8.31 5.09
N LEU A 84 -8.15 7.20 4.76
CA LEU A 84 -9.00 7.13 3.57
C LEU A 84 -10.34 7.85 3.76
N HIS A 85 -10.81 8.48 2.67
CA HIS A 85 -12.19 9.01 2.56
C HIS A 85 -13.12 7.97 1.95
N SER A 86 -14.40 7.99 2.35
CA SER A 86 -15.40 7.00 1.93
C SER A 86 -15.51 6.82 0.42
N GLY A 87 -15.57 7.91 -0.34
CA GLY A 87 -15.67 7.87 -1.80
C GLY A 87 -14.41 7.33 -2.49
N ASN A 88 -13.24 7.65 -1.97
CA ASN A 88 -11.97 7.15 -2.50
C ASN A 88 -11.79 5.67 -2.19
N ARG A 89 -12.20 5.23 -0.99
CA ARG A 89 -12.11 3.84 -0.57
C ARG A 89 -12.90 2.90 -1.49
N ALA A 90 -14.15 3.22 -1.76
CA ALA A 90 -14.99 2.39 -2.63
C ALA A 90 -14.36 2.23 -4.02
N ARG A 91 -13.83 3.32 -4.59
CA ARG A 91 -13.15 3.30 -5.89
C ARG A 91 -11.86 2.48 -5.83
N ALA A 92 -11.03 2.68 -4.81
CA ALA A 92 -9.78 1.94 -4.64
C ALA A 92 -10.02 0.44 -4.49
N VAL A 93 -11.00 0.04 -3.67
CA VAL A 93 -11.37 -1.37 -3.49
C VAL A 93 -11.88 -1.97 -4.80
N GLN A 94 -12.67 -1.25 -5.58
CA GLN A 94 -13.13 -1.73 -6.89
C GLN A 94 -11.98 -1.92 -7.88
N GLN A 95 -11.06 -0.96 -7.97
CA GLN A 95 -9.88 -1.06 -8.83
C GLN A 95 -8.96 -2.20 -8.39
N LEU A 96 -8.73 -2.33 -7.09
CA LEU A 96 -7.94 -3.41 -6.52
C LEU A 96 -8.55 -4.79 -6.82
N ARG A 97 -9.87 -4.93 -6.70
CA ARG A 97 -10.56 -6.16 -7.09
C ARG A 97 -10.32 -6.53 -8.56
N GLN A 98 -10.46 -5.55 -9.45
CA GLN A 98 -10.23 -5.77 -10.88
C GLN A 98 -8.76 -6.18 -11.15
N PHE A 99 -7.82 -5.49 -10.51
CA PHE A 99 -6.40 -5.82 -10.60
C PHE A 99 -6.12 -7.26 -10.17
N LEU A 100 -6.59 -7.66 -8.99
CA LEU A 100 -6.35 -9.01 -8.46
C LEU A 100 -6.96 -10.10 -9.36
N LEU A 101 -8.19 -9.89 -9.87
CA LEU A 101 -8.83 -10.85 -10.77
C LEU A 101 -8.10 -11.01 -12.11
N GLN A 102 -7.34 -10.01 -12.54
CA GLN A 102 -6.63 -10.03 -13.82
C GLN A 102 -5.17 -10.49 -13.68
N GLN A 103 -4.55 -10.26 -12.53
CA GLN A 103 -3.11 -10.43 -12.36
C GLN A 103 -2.73 -11.65 -11.51
N LEU A 104 -3.63 -12.16 -10.66
CA LEU A 104 -3.33 -13.34 -9.86
C LEU A 104 -3.32 -14.59 -10.73
N VAL A 105 -2.26 -15.37 -10.58
CA VAL A 105 -2.11 -16.69 -11.21
C VAL A 105 -2.15 -17.80 -10.14
N PRO A 106 -2.43 -19.05 -10.52
CA PRO A 106 -2.38 -20.16 -9.57
C PRO A 106 -1.03 -20.26 -8.87
N GLY A 107 -1.07 -20.32 -7.54
CA GLY A 107 0.13 -20.30 -6.68
C GLY A 107 0.41 -18.96 -6.02
N ASP A 108 -0.16 -17.86 -6.52
CA ASP A 108 -0.08 -16.56 -5.84
C ASP A 108 -0.97 -16.53 -4.60
N GLU A 109 -0.50 -15.87 -3.55
CA GLU A 109 -1.24 -15.66 -2.31
C GLU A 109 -1.36 -14.18 -1.97
N VAL A 110 -2.51 -13.78 -1.46
CA VAL A 110 -2.81 -12.41 -1.06
C VAL A 110 -3.11 -12.36 0.41
N MET A 111 -2.45 -11.46 1.13
CA MET A 111 -2.81 -11.05 2.48
C MET A 111 -3.38 -9.63 2.44
N ILE A 112 -4.45 -9.39 3.21
CA ILE A 112 -5.04 -8.05 3.32
C ILE A 112 -4.99 -7.61 4.78
N ALA A 113 -4.38 -6.44 5.02
CA ALA A 113 -4.34 -5.79 6.31
C ALA A 113 -4.92 -4.38 6.22
N THR A 114 -5.60 -3.94 7.28
CA THR A 114 -6.10 -2.57 7.42
C THR A 114 -5.43 -1.88 8.60
N TYR A 115 -5.30 -0.56 8.51
CA TYR A 115 -4.92 0.28 9.63
C TYR A 115 -6.12 1.11 10.11
N ASP A 116 -6.54 0.84 11.34
CA ASP A 116 -7.61 1.54 12.06
C ASP A 116 -7.11 1.86 13.47
N LEU A 117 -6.15 2.80 13.60
CA LEU A 117 -5.38 3.07 14.82
C LEU A 117 -4.49 1.89 15.29
N GLY A 118 -4.55 0.76 14.62
CA GLY A 118 -3.76 -0.45 14.78
C GLY A 118 -3.82 -1.28 13.51
N VAL A 119 -2.85 -2.19 13.33
CA VAL A 119 -2.86 -3.13 12.21
C VAL A 119 -3.81 -4.28 12.50
N ASN A 120 -4.72 -4.53 11.56
CA ASN A 120 -5.67 -5.63 11.61
C ASN A 120 -5.51 -6.48 10.35
N VAL A 121 -5.05 -7.71 10.49
CA VAL A 121 -5.05 -8.67 9.37
C VAL A 121 -6.50 -9.10 9.13
N ARG A 122 -7.06 -8.71 7.99
CA ARG A 122 -8.43 -9.01 7.55
C ARG A 122 -8.51 -10.32 6.80
N LEU A 123 -7.43 -10.66 6.11
CA LEU A 123 -7.29 -11.90 5.37
C LEU A 123 -5.82 -12.35 5.48
N PRO A 124 -5.53 -13.49 6.10
CA PRO A 124 -4.21 -14.11 6.01
C PRO A 124 -3.91 -14.55 4.58
N PHE A 125 -2.67 -14.89 4.27
CA PHE A 125 -2.28 -15.34 2.93
C PHE A 125 -3.19 -16.45 2.42
N THR A 126 -3.76 -16.22 1.22
CA THR A 126 -4.60 -17.17 0.52
C THR A 126 -4.65 -16.87 -0.97
N GLY A 127 -4.70 -17.93 -1.78
CA GLY A 127 -4.97 -17.84 -3.21
C GLY A 127 -6.46 -17.96 -3.58
N ASP A 128 -7.38 -18.09 -2.60
CA ASP A 128 -8.80 -18.25 -2.86
C ASP A 128 -9.49 -16.94 -3.26
N PRO A 129 -9.91 -16.78 -4.54
CA PRO A 129 -10.54 -15.56 -5.03
C PRO A 129 -11.83 -15.19 -4.28
N ALA A 130 -12.56 -16.18 -3.77
CA ALA A 130 -13.82 -15.94 -3.04
C ALA A 130 -13.55 -15.37 -1.65
N GLN A 131 -12.49 -15.78 -0.98
CA GLN A 131 -12.05 -15.19 0.30
C GLN A 131 -11.54 -13.78 0.10
N ILE A 132 -10.72 -13.55 -0.92
CA ILE A 132 -10.19 -12.22 -1.29
C ILE A 132 -11.36 -11.27 -1.57
N ALA A 133 -12.32 -11.66 -2.39
CA ALA A 133 -13.49 -10.84 -2.70
C ALA A 133 -14.28 -10.45 -1.45
N ARG A 134 -14.56 -11.42 -0.56
CA ARG A 134 -15.28 -11.15 0.71
C ARG A 134 -14.53 -10.21 1.64
N ALA A 135 -13.21 -10.36 1.72
CA ALA A 135 -12.38 -9.47 2.54
C ALA A 135 -12.41 -8.03 2.00
N LEU A 136 -12.32 -7.85 0.67
CA LEU A 136 -12.43 -6.54 0.02
C LEU A 136 -13.82 -5.91 0.23
N ASP A 137 -14.90 -6.70 0.18
CA ASP A 137 -16.26 -6.21 0.49
C ASP A 137 -16.37 -5.77 1.94
N GLY A 138 -15.76 -6.52 2.86
CA GLY A 138 -15.67 -6.17 4.28
C GLY A 138 -15.00 -4.83 4.53
N ILE A 139 -13.99 -4.45 3.76
CA ILE A 139 -13.31 -3.15 3.88
C ILE A 139 -14.27 -2.00 3.57
N ASN A 140 -15.17 -2.14 2.60
CA ASN A 140 -16.14 -1.09 2.27
C ASN A 140 -17.14 -0.81 3.39
N SER A 141 -17.38 -1.76 4.29
CA SER A 141 -18.28 -1.61 5.44
C SER A 141 -17.62 -1.02 6.68
N LEU A 142 -16.29 -0.83 6.69
CA LEU A 142 -15.59 -0.25 7.84
C LEU A 142 -15.97 1.22 8.03
N THR A 143 -15.93 1.69 9.28
CA THR A 143 -16.09 3.12 9.60
C THR A 143 -14.93 3.91 9.01
N VAL A 144 -15.23 5.07 8.43
CA VAL A 144 -14.24 5.97 7.83
C VAL A 144 -13.92 7.11 8.77
N GLN A 145 -12.65 7.24 9.14
CA GLN A 145 -12.18 8.33 10.01
C GLN A 145 -11.77 9.57 9.21
N GLY A 146 -11.24 9.41 8.00
CA GLY A 146 -10.70 10.49 7.18
C GLY A 146 -11.70 11.60 6.84
N ASP A 147 -12.99 11.28 6.74
CA ASP A 147 -14.02 12.28 6.48
C ASP A 147 -14.28 13.20 7.68
N GLU A 148 -14.21 12.67 8.91
CA GLU A 148 -14.36 13.45 10.15
C GLU A 148 -13.14 14.36 10.36
N ASP A 149 -11.99 13.82 10.11
CA ASP A 149 -10.70 14.48 10.22
C ASP A 149 -10.59 15.66 9.25
N ASP A 150 -11.06 15.51 8.01
CA ASP A 150 -11.15 16.60 7.04
C ASP A 150 -12.15 17.70 7.45
N ARG A 151 -13.23 17.33 8.08
CA ARG A 151 -14.18 18.33 8.63
C ARG A 151 -13.54 19.13 9.75
N ALA A 152 -12.91 18.44 10.72
CA ALA A 152 -12.20 19.08 11.82
C ALA A 152 -11.08 20.00 11.31
N ARG A 153 -10.30 19.55 10.31
CA ARG A 153 -9.26 20.37 9.66
C ARG A 153 -9.86 21.63 9.03
N ARG A 154 -10.90 21.50 8.22
CA ARG A 154 -11.54 22.64 7.58
C ARG A 154 -12.14 23.62 8.59
N GLN A 155 -12.65 23.12 9.71
CA GLN A 155 -13.16 23.96 10.79
C GLN A 155 -12.02 24.74 11.45
N ALA A 156 -10.94 24.06 11.86
CA ALA A 156 -9.79 24.69 12.47
C ALA A 156 -9.17 25.77 11.58
N PHE A 157 -9.05 25.52 10.27
CA PHE A 157 -8.58 26.52 9.31
C PHE A 157 -9.53 27.73 9.22
N ARG A 158 -10.85 27.52 9.16
CA ARG A 158 -11.82 28.64 9.16
C ARG A 158 -11.70 29.50 10.41
N GLU A 159 -11.59 28.89 11.57
CA GLU A 159 -11.42 29.59 12.84
C GLU A 159 -10.15 30.43 12.86
N MET A 160 -9.03 29.84 12.46
CA MET A 160 -7.75 30.54 12.35
C MET A 160 -7.80 31.72 11.37
N MET A 161 -8.42 31.54 10.20
CA MET A 161 -8.59 32.61 9.21
C MET A 161 -9.47 33.75 9.73
N THR A 162 -10.58 33.44 10.41
CA THR A 162 -11.45 34.45 11.02
C THR A 162 -10.71 35.29 12.06
N ILE A 163 -9.92 34.65 12.95
CA ILE A 163 -9.13 35.35 13.96
C ILE A 163 -8.07 36.22 13.27
N HIS A 164 -7.43 35.71 12.22
CA HIS A 164 -6.42 36.46 11.46
C HIS A 164 -7.03 37.70 10.80
N GLU A 165 -8.17 37.62 10.15
CA GLU A 165 -8.87 38.75 9.54
C GLU A 165 -9.25 39.82 10.58
N VAL A 166 -9.75 39.40 11.74
CA VAL A 166 -10.05 40.34 12.84
C VAL A 166 -8.78 41.04 13.32
N SER A 167 -7.67 40.31 13.47
CA SER A 167 -6.37 40.87 13.88
C SER A 167 -5.86 41.89 12.89
N LEU A 168 -6.00 41.67 11.58
CA LEU A 168 -5.56 42.60 10.54
C LEU A 168 -6.36 43.94 10.52
N LYS A 169 -7.64 43.91 10.97
CA LYS A 169 -8.48 45.10 11.05
C LYS A 169 -8.15 46.03 12.22
N GLN A 170 -7.37 45.56 13.19
CA GLN A 170 -6.92 46.41 14.32
C GLN A 170 -5.79 47.31 13.88
N ARG A 171 -5.73 48.51 14.46
CA ARG A 171 -4.69 49.51 14.16
C ARG A 171 -4.01 49.95 15.46
N PRO A 172 -2.67 49.75 15.63
CA PRO A 172 -1.77 49.06 14.69
C PRO A 172 -2.12 47.55 14.58
N PRO A 173 -1.76 46.89 13.44
CA PRO A 173 -1.95 45.45 13.31
C PRO A 173 -1.23 44.73 14.45
N LEU A 174 -1.94 43.84 15.12
CA LEU A 174 -1.32 43.02 16.18
C LEU A 174 -0.41 41.97 15.55
N PRO A 175 0.72 41.62 16.21
CA PRO A 175 1.47 40.44 15.82
C PRO A 175 0.57 39.22 15.88
N CYS A 176 0.96 38.14 15.17
CA CYS A 176 0.15 36.93 15.07
C CYS A 176 -0.36 36.48 16.46
N PRO A 177 -1.68 36.49 16.71
CA PRO A 177 -2.21 36.26 18.06
C PRO A 177 -1.88 34.85 18.54
N GLN A 178 -1.57 34.70 19.82
CA GLN A 178 -1.37 33.38 20.44
C GLN A 178 -2.60 32.46 20.27
N SER A 179 -3.79 33.04 20.14
CA SER A 179 -5.03 32.36 19.82
C SER A 179 -5.04 31.64 18.46
N ILE A 180 -4.15 32.00 17.53
CA ILE A 180 -3.92 31.28 16.26
C ILE A 180 -2.75 30.30 16.40
N VAL A 181 -1.65 30.77 17.02
CA VAL A 181 -0.41 29.99 17.12
C VAL A 181 -0.62 28.69 17.90
N THR A 182 -1.30 28.76 19.04
CA THR A 182 -1.53 27.58 19.89
C THR A 182 -2.34 26.49 19.21
N PRO A 183 -3.54 26.76 18.61
CA PRO A 183 -4.28 25.76 17.86
C PRO A 183 -3.51 25.21 16.64
N ALA A 184 -2.77 26.05 15.91
CA ALA A 184 -1.96 25.62 14.77
C ALA A 184 -0.86 24.63 15.19
N HIS A 185 -0.15 24.92 16.27
CA HIS A 185 0.87 24.03 16.84
C HIS A 185 0.26 22.74 17.35
N GLY A 186 -0.89 22.80 18.04
CA GLY A 186 -1.62 21.62 18.50
C GLY A 186 -2.01 20.71 17.33
N TYR A 187 -2.58 21.26 16.28
CA TYR A 187 -2.93 20.54 15.07
C TYR A 187 -1.71 19.89 14.40
N ALA A 188 -0.64 20.66 14.19
CA ALA A 188 0.59 20.15 13.57
C ALA A 188 1.22 19.01 14.40
N SER A 189 1.22 19.15 15.73
CA SER A 189 1.74 18.10 16.63
C SER A 189 0.91 16.83 16.56
N ALA A 190 -0.43 16.94 16.57
CA ALA A 190 -1.32 15.80 16.45
C ALA A 190 -1.11 15.06 15.13
N ARG A 191 -0.99 15.78 14.02
CA ARG A 191 -0.72 15.21 12.71
C ARG A 191 0.63 14.51 12.61
N ARG A 192 1.67 15.11 13.17
CA ARG A 192 2.98 14.47 13.24
C ARG A 192 2.94 13.15 14.00
N GLN A 193 2.25 13.11 15.13
CA GLN A 193 2.13 11.88 15.91
C GLN A 193 1.35 10.79 15.16
N GLU A 194 0.32 11.18 14.41
CA GLU A 194 -0.45 10.26 13.59
C GLU A 194 0.42 9.61 12.50
N VAL A 195 1.17 10.41 11.75
CA VAL A 195 2.11 9.89 10.74
C VAL A 195 3.11 8.92 11.37
N ILE A 196 3.67 9.26 12.54
CA ILE A 196 4.60 8.38 13.24
C ILE A 196 3.93 7.04 13.62
N ARG A 197 2.68 7.07 14.10
CA ARG A 197 1.93 5.85 14.45
C ARG A 197 1.67 4.98 13.22
N THR A 198 1.21 5.58 12.12
CA THR A 198 0.95 4.87 10.86
C THR A 198 2.23 4.21 10.32
N LEU A 199 3.34 4.93 10.29
CA LEU A 199 4.63 4.39 9.84
C LEU A 199 5.16 3.30 10.77
N SER A 200 4.98 3.45 12.09
CA SER A 200 5.38 2.43 13.06
C SER A 200 4.54 1.16 12.90
N ALA A 201 3.24 1.29 12.65
CA ALA A 201 2.33 0.18 12.40
C ALA A 201 2.70 -0.57 11.11
N LEU A 202 2.99 0.15 10.03
CA LEU A 202 3.45 -0.44 8.78
C LEU A 202 4.79 -1.18 8.97
N LYS A 203 5.74 -0.58 9.69
CA LYS A 203 7.02 -1.22 10.01
C LYS A 203 6.82 -2.52 10.80
N LEU A 204 5.92 -2.53 11.78
CA LEU A 204 5.61 -3.75 12.54
C LEU A 204 5.01 -4.83 11.64
N LEU A 205 4.09 -4.47 10.73
CA LEU A 205 3.53 -5.41 9.76
C LEU A 205 4.63 -6.01 8.89
N VAL A 206 5.47 -5.19 8.27
CA VAL A 206 6.58 -5.66 7.41
C VAL A 206 7.54 -6.58 8.17
N ASN A 207 7.85 -6.27 9.43
CA ASN A 207 8.74 -7.11 10.24
C ASN A 207 8.09 -8.42 10.70
N SER A 208 6.78 -8.58 10.55
CA SER A 208 6.03 -9.80 10.93
C SER A 208 5.78 -10.75 9.76
N LEU A 209 6.16 -10.34 8.56
CA LEU A 209 6.10 -11.13 7.33
C LEU A 209 7.34 -11.99 7.15
#